data_8efe1a750b960de194218b16cb148355
#
_entry.id   8efe1a750b960de194218b16cb148355
#
_cell.length_a   1.000
_cell.length_b   1.000
_cell.length_c   1.000
_cell.angle_alpha   90.00
_cell.angle_beta   90.00
_cell.angle_gamma   90.00
#
_symmetry.space_group_name_H-M   'P 1'
#
loop_
_entity.id
_entity.type
_entity.pdbx_description
1 polymer ?
#
loop_
_entity_poly.entity_id
_entity_poly.type
_entity_poly.pdbx_seq_one_letter_code
_entity_poly.pdbx_strand_id
1 'polypeptide(L)'
;MKKRFAVIGVGNMAKSIIAGITSADVAVSSFYLFDKFTAACDCYKDKNGFYIEKDIATVVENADCVLLSVKPQNYSEILAEIKQVKDFDKKLYISIGAGITSQSVSQELGGANVIRVLPNLPMTIGMGASVICKNDNVNKEDFAFVESVFASSGSITIIDESDMNAIIGVTSSSPAYVFKFINAIYMGAEAQGLNTEGLLDIICDVVIGSAALLKQSTDTPTDLISKVASKGGTTEQALIKLNEGNFDKIIENAMIACTNRANELGKK
;
A
#
# COMPACT_ATOMS: atom_id res chain seq x y z
N MET A 1 15.07 17.73 12.19
CA MET A 1 15.47 18.39 10.91
C MET A 1 14.58 17.90 9.78
N LYS A 2 14.32 18.72 8.73
CA LYS A 2 13.64 18.24 7.53
C LYS A 2 14.58 17.34 6.73
N LYS A 3 14.10 16.17 6.25
CA LYS A 3 14.90 15.21 5.47
C LYS A 3 14.80 15.49 3.97
N ARG A 4 15.90 15.25 3.24
CA ARG A 4 15.92 15.15 1.78
C ARG A 4 15.42 13.76 1.39
N PHE A 5 14.39 13.70 0.56
CA PHE A 5 13.65 12.46 0.27
C PHE A 5 13.89 12.04 -1.18
N ALA A 6 14.49 10.88 -1.37
CA ALA A 6 14.70 10.28 -2.68
C ALA A 6 13.58 9.29 -3.01
N VAL A 7 13.22 9.19 -4.29
CA VAL A 7 12.26 8.23 -4.80
C VAL A 7 12.83 7.52 -6.03
N ILE A 8 13.04 6.23 -5.90
CA ILE A 8 13.45 5.35 -7.01
C ILE A 8 12.22 4.57 -7.48
N GLY A 9 11.75 4.89 -8.69
CA GLY A 9 10.48 4.41 -9.24
C GLY A 9 9.32 5.35 -8.94
N VAL A 10 8.94 6.19 -9.92
CA VAL A 10 7.91 7.24 -9.78
C VAL A 10 6.58 6.78 -10.38
N GLY A 11 6.15 5.57 -10.00
CA GLY A 11 4.84 5.01 -10.36
C GLY A 11 3.69 5.61 -9.54
N ASN A 12 2.47 5.09 -9.75
CA ASN A 12 1.26 5.60 -9.07
C ASN A 12 1.38 5.62 -7.55
N MET A 13 1.96 4.56 -6.95
CA MET A 13 2.12 4.49 -5.50
C MET A 13 3.09 5.58 -4.98
N ALA A 14 4.24 5.75 -5.63
CA ALA A 14 5.18 6.80 -5.27
C ALA A 14 4.54 8.20 -5.40
N LYS A 15 3.77 8.44 -6.46
CA LYS A 15 3.04 9.70 -6.66
C LYS A 15 2.05 9.98 -5.54
N SER A 16 1.36 8.95 -5.06
CA SER A 16 0.43 9.07 -3.93
C SER A 16 1.14 9.39 -2.62
N ILE A 17 2.30 8.74 -2.37
CA ILE A 17 3.13 9.03 -1.20
C ILE A 17 3.65 10.47 -1.25
N ILE A 18 4.19 10.92 -2.39
CA ILE A 18 4.65 12.30 -2.58
C ILE A 18 3.50 13.30 -2.36
N ALA A 19 2.32 13.02 -2.90
CA ALA A 19 1.15 13.87 -2.73
C ALA A 19 0.74 13.98 -1.24
N GLY A 20 0.73 12.87 -0.52
CA GLY A 20 0.48 12.87 0.93
C GLY A 20 1.50 13.71 1.70
N ILE A 21 2.80 13.53 1.43
CA ILE A 21 3.87 14.31 2.06
C ILE A 21 3.70 15.81 1.78
N THR A 22 3.37 16.17 0.54
CA THR A 22 3.26 17.59 0.14
C THR A 22 1.97 18.25 0.63
N SER A 23 0.91 17.49 0.88
CA SER A 23 -0.37 18.02 1.41
C SER A 23 -0.39 18.15 2.94
N ALA A 24 0.45 17.40 3.63
CA ALA A 24 0.62 17.44 5.08
C ALA A 24 1.97 18.10 5.42
N ASP A 25 2.10 18.64 6.62
CA ASP A 25 3.38 19.24 7.07
C ASP A 25 4.38 18.16 7.52
N VAL A 26 4.69 17.23 6.61
CA VAL A 26 5.72 16.21 6.85
C VAL A 26 7.09 16.85 6.70
N ALA A 27 8.03 16.48 7.56
CA ALA A 27 9.35 17.09 7.65
C ALA A 27 10.29 16.69 6.47
N VAL A 28 9.88 17.00 5.24
CA VAL A 28 10.66 16.85 4.00
C VAL A 28 11.06 18.22 3.48
N SER A 29 12.34 18.39 3.08
CA SER A 29 12.88 19.65 2.54
C SER A 29 12.89 19.66 1.02
N SER A 30 13.14 18.53 0.39
CA SER A 30 13.28 18.39 -1.06
C SER A 30 13.08 16.94 -1.48
N PHE A 31 12.70 16.75 -2.75
CA PHE A 31 12.53 15.46 -3.39
C PHE A 31 13.55 15.27 -4.51
N TYR A 32 14.20 14.12 -4.54
CA TYR A 32 15.10 13.67 -5.61
C TYR A 32 14.48 12.46 -6.28
N LEU A 33 14.14 12.56 -7.55
CA LEU A 33 13.30 11.60 -8.26
C LEU A 33 14.09 10.92 -9.37
N PHE A 34 14.00 9.60 -9.43
CA PHE A 34 14.50 8.80 -10.54
C PHE A 34 13.47 7.76 -10.97
N ASP A 35 13.24 7.68 -12.27
CA ASP A 35 12.52 6.58 -12.90
C ASP A 35 13.19 6.24 -14.23
N LYS A 36 13.29 4.95 -14.54
CA LYS A 36 13.82 4.47 -15.83
C LYS A 36 13.05 5.07 -17.04
N PHE A 37 11.76 5.33 -16.84
CA PHE A 37 10.91 6.04 -17.78
C PHE A 37 10.75 7.49 -17.31
N THR A 38 11.60 8.38 -17.80
CA THR A 38 11.68 9.79 -17.37
C THR A 38 10.34 10.52 -17.44
N ALA A 39 9.46 10.15 -18.37
CA ALA A 39 8.08 10.67 -18.48
C ALA A 39 7.24 10.45 -17.19
N ALA A 40 7.59 9.46 -16.36
CA ALA A 40 6.92 9.27 -15.07
C ALA A 40 7.10 10.45 -14.13
N CYS A 41 8.21 11.20 -14.27
CA CYS A 41 8.55 12.36 -13.46
C CYS A 41 8.04 13.70 -14.03
N ASP A 42 7.45 13.73 -15.23
CA ASP A 42 7.09 14.97 -15.93
C ASP A 42 6.17 15.89 -15.12
N CYS A 43 5.28 15.32 -14.31
CA CYS A 43 4.38 16.10 -13.45
C CYS A 43 5.09 16.86 -12.32
N TYR A 44 6.39 16.61 -12.10
CA TYR A 44 7.21 17.28 -11.10
C TYR A 44 8.23 18.26 -11.69
N LYS A 45 8.34 18.33 -13.03
CA LYS A 45 9.18 19.33 -13.70
C LYS A 45 8.76 20.72 -13.25
N ASP A 46 9.75 21.56 -13.05
CA ASP A 46 9.57 22.97 -12.67
C ASP A 46 8.86 23.22 -11.32
N LYS A 47 8.61 22.16 -10.53
CA LYS A 47 8.11 22.32 -9.17
C LYS A 47 9.26 22.61 -8.20
N ASN A 48 9.10 23.67 -7.40
CA ASN A 48 10.09 24.03 -6.39
C ASN A 48 10.28 22.89 -5.37
N GLY A 49 11.54 22.57 -5.08
CA GLY A 49 11.90 21.49 -4.17
C GLY A 49 11.89 20.09 -4.79
N PHE A 50 11.65 19.96 -6.11
CA PHE A 50 11.72 18.70 -6.83
C PHE A 50 12.90 18.71 -7.82
N TYR A 51 13.71 17.66 -7.76
CA TYR A 51 14.88 17.45 -8.60
C TYR A 51 14.73 16.11 -9.32
N ILE A 52 14.73 16.15 -10.65
CA ILE A 52 14.64 14.94 -11.48
C ILE A 52 16.06 14.59 -11.90
N GLU A 53 16.53 13.44 -11.44
CA GLU A 53 17.92 13.03 -11.63
C GLU A 53 18.05 11.99 -12.76
N LYS A 54 19.23 11.88 -13.33
CA LYS A 54 19.50 11.02 -14.48
C LYS A 54 19.87 9.58 -14.08
N ASP A 55 20.31 9.37 -12.85
CA ASP A 55 20.80 8.10 -12.36
C ASP A 55 20.51 7.94 -10.85
N ILE A 56 20.57 6.68 -10.40
CA ILE A 56 20.31 6.28 -9.03
C ILE A 56 21.38 6.85 -8.08
N ALA A 57 22.64 6.92 -8.53
CA ALA A 57 23.73 7.39 -7.69
C ALA A 57 23.47 8.83 -7.22
N THR A 58 23.17 9.73 -8.15
CA THR A 58 22.86 11.13 -7.83
C THR A 58 21.66 11.28 -6.90
N VAL A 59 20.61 10.46 -7.11
CA VAL A 59 19.42 10.46 -6.24
C VAL A 59 19.79 10.08 -4.81
N VAL A 60 20.55 9.01 -4.63
CA VAL A 60 20.93 8.48 -3.30
C VAL A 60 21.93 9.41 -2.60
N GLU A 61 22.92 9.95 -3.32
CA GLU A 61 23.91 10.89 -2.75
C GLU A 61 23.24 12.11 -2.12
N ASN A 62 22.21 12.64 -2.78
CA ASN A 62 21.51 13.84 -2.32
C ASN A 62 20.47 13.58 -1.22
N ALA A 63 20.19 12.34 -0.87
CA ALA A 63 19.11 11.99 0.04
C ALA A 63 19.58 11.64 1.46
N ASP A 64 18.68 11.83 2.42
CA ASP A 64 18.77 11.30 3.77
C ASP A 64 17.87 10.06 3.92
N CYS A 65 16.79 10.01 3.15
CA CYS A 65 15.82 8.90 3.11
C CYS A 65 15.51 8.52 1.66
N VAL A 66 15.50 7.22 1.35
CA VAL A 66 15.33 6.67 0.00
C VAL A 66 14.12 5.74 -0.03
N LEU A 67 13.11 6.09 -0.81
CA LEU A 67 11.95 5.23 -1.10
C LEU A 67 12.24 4.32 -2.30
N LEU A 68 12.21 3.01 -2.07
CA LEU A 68 12.32 1.98 -3.09
C LEU A 68 10.91 1.59 -3.56
N SER A 69 10.43 2.23 -4.63
CA SER A 69 9.08 2.05 -5.18
C SER A 69 9.10 1.39 -6.55
N VAL A 70 9.98 0.42 -6.72
CA VAL A 70 10.12 -0.40 -7.93
C VAL A 70 9.48 -1.76 -7.75
N LYS A 71 9.29 -2.49 -8.86
CA LYS A 71 8.77 -3.87 -8.79
C LYS A 71 9.79 -4.79 -8.12
N PRO A 72 9.35 -5.83 -7.37
CA PRO A 72 10.24 -6.74 -6.64
C PRO A 72 11.38 -7.33 -7.49
N GLN A 73 11.12 -7.69 -8.75
CA GLN A 73 12.11 -8.26 -9.65
C GLN A 73 13.26 -7.30 -10.02
N ASN A 74 13.12 -6.01 -9.78
CA ASN A 74 14.15 -5.00 -10.08
C ASN A 74 15.03 -4.66 -8.86
N TYR A 75 14.71 -5.19 -7.67
CA TYR A 75 15.42 -4.84 -6.44
C TYR A 75 16.91 -5.17 -6.52
N SER A 76 17.28 -6.35 -7.01
CA SER A 76 18.69 -6.77 -7.08
C SER A 76 19.54 -5.82 -7.92
N GLU A 77 19.04 -5.39 -9.09
CA GLU A 77 19.71 -4.43 -9.98
C GLU A 77 19.86 -3.06 -9.26
N ILE A 78 18.76 -2.54 -8.70
CA ILE A 78 18.73 -1.23 -8.02
C ILE A 78 19.65 -1.22 -6.78
N LEU A 79 19.64 -2.26 -5.96
CA LEU A 79 20.49 -2.35 -4.78
C LEU A 79 21.97 -2.47 -5.17
N ALA A 80 22.29 -3.14 -6.28
CA ALA A 80 23.66 -3.20 -6.81
C ALA A 80 24.18 -1.82 -7.24
N GLU A 81 23.33 -0.98 -7.85
CA GLU A 81 23.69 0.40 -8.20
C GLU A 81 23.85 1.28 -6.94
N ILE A 82 22.95 1.17 -5.96
CA ILE A 82 23.01 1.89 -4.70
C ILE A 82 24.32 1.61 -3.97
N LYS A 83 24.82 0.38 -3.96
CA LYS A 83 26.09 0.00 -3.31
C LYS A 83 27.33 0.71 -3.88
N GLN A 84 27.25 1.31 -5.04
CA GLN A 84 28.35 2.11 -5.62
C GLN A 84 28.40 3.53 -5.06
N VAL A 85 27.38 3.96 -4.34
CA VAL A 85 27.30 5.32 -3.78
C VAL A 85 28.05 5.39 -2.45
N LYS A 86 28.75 6.47 -2.22
CA LYS A 86 29.42 6.70 -0.94
C LYS A 86 28.40 6.84 0.20
N ASP A 87 28.71 6.24 1.34
CA ASP A 87 27.87 6.29 2.56
C ASP A 87 26.43 5.81 2.35
N PHE A 88 26.19 4.92 1.38
CA PHE A 88 24.85 4.32 1.10
C PHE A 88 24.29 3.60 2.33
N ASP A 89 25.13 2.98 3.14
CA ASP A 89 24.79 2.23 4.35
C ASP A 89 24.29 3.12 5.51
N LYS A 90 24.54 4.43 5.43
CA LYS A 90 24.11 5.42 6.42
C LYS A 90 22.73 6.04 6.13
N LYS A 91 22.13 5.72 4.98
CA LYS A 91 20.82 6.24 4.59
C LYS A 91 19.69 5.46 5.24
N LEU A 92 18.54 6.10 5.40
CA LEU A 92 17.29 5.42 5.73
C LEU A 92 16.63 4.93 4.44
N TYR A 93 16.28 3.64 4.37
CA TYR A 93 15.55 3.09 3.23
C TYR A 93 14.12 2.74 3.61
N ILE A 94 13.19 3.06 2.72
CA ILE A 94 11.80 2.64 2.79
C ILE A 94 11.54 1.69 1.62
N SER A 95 11.20 0.44 1.90
CA SER A 95 10.88 -0.58 0.90
C SER A 95 9.37 -0.81 0.84
N ILE A 96 8.76 -0.65 -0.35
CA ILE A 96 7.34 -0.99 -0.58
C ILE A 96 7.16 -2.21 -1.50
N GLY A 97 8.22 -2.96 -1.74
CA GLY A 97 8.20 -4.16 -2.58
C GLY A 97 7.49 -5.33 -1.93
N ALA A 98 6.46 -5.87 -2.58
CA ALA A 98 5.78 -7.07 -2.11
C ALA A 98 6.74 -8.26 -2.05
N GLY A 99 6.78 -8.96 -0.91
CA GLY A 99 7.65 -10.10 -0.69
C GLY A 99 9.11 -9.77 -0.30
N ILE A 100 9.58 -8.54 -0.52
CA ILE A 100 10.94 -8.12 -0.19
C ILE A 100 11.02 -7.77 1.30
N THR A 101 11.85 -8.50 2.06
CA THR A 101 11.98 -8.29 3.51
C THR A 101 12.87 -7.09 3.85
N SER A 102 12.62 -6.44 4.97
CA SER A 102 13.49 -5.37 5.47
C SER A 102 14.90 -5.90 5.73
N GLN A 103 15.00 -7.13 6.24
CA GLN A 103 16.26 -7.80 6.51
C GLN A 103 17.07 -8.06 5.24
N SER A 104 16.44 -8.56 4.16
CA SER A 104 17.16 -8.82 2.90
C SER A 104 17.73 -7.53 2.29
N VAL A 105 16.95 -6.45 2.29
CA VAL A 105 17.42 -5.14 1.81
C VAL A 105 18.54 -4.60 2.69
N SER A 106 18.41 -4.69 4.01
CA SER A 106 19.45 -4.26 4.96
C SER A 106 20.75 -5.02 4.76
N GLN A 107 20.70 -6.35 4.63
CA GLN A 107 21.89 -7.18 4.38
C GLN A 107 22.59 -6.81 3.08
N GLU A 108 21.82 -6.63 1.99
CA GLU A 108 22.38 -6.19 0.70
C GLU A 108 23.01 -4.80 0.79
N LEU A 109 22.48 -3.92 1.64
CA LEU A 109 22.98 -2.56 1.84
C LEU A 109 23.88 -2.42 3.07
N GLY A 110 24.68 -3.44 3.39
CA GLY A 110 25.73 -3.35 4.40
C GLY A 110 25.25 -3.10 5.84
N GLY A 111 24.00 -3.48 6.16
CA GLY A 111 23.40 -3.26 7.46
C GLY A 111 22.63 -1.94 7.60
N ALA A 112 22.27 -1.30 6.49
CA ALA A 112 21.54 -0.03 6.48
C ALA A 112 20.19 -0.12 7.22
N ASN A 113 19.70 1.04 7.67
CA ASN A 113 18.38 1.20 8.26
C ASN A 113 17.29 0.98 7.22
N VAL A 114 16.42 0.00 7.40
CA VAL A 114 15.33 -0.32 6.46
C VAL A 114 14.00 -0.40 7.19
N ILE A 115 13.00 0.30 6.66
CA ILE A 115 11.60 0.19 7.06
C ILE A 115 10.82 -0.37 5.86
N ARG A 116 10.14 -1.51 6.07
CA ARG A 116 9.25 -2.07 5.07
C ARG A 116 7.84 -1.57 5.29
N VAL A 117 7.20 -1.13 4.22
CA VAL A 117 5.83 -0.64 4.25
C VAL A 117 5.02 -1.32 3.15
N LEU A 118 3.80 -1.69 3.46
CA LEU A 118 2.81 -2.17 2.49
C LEU A 118 1.66 -1.15 2.43
N PRO A 119 1.75 -0.16 1.55
CA PRO A 119 0.66 0.77 1.27
C PRO A 119 -0.41 0.13 0.38
N ASN A 120 -1.55 0.81 0.23
CA ASN A 120 -2.59 0.39 -0.70
C ASN A 120 -3.14 1.56 -1.54
N LEU A 121 -3.86 1.21 -2.61
CA LEU A 121 -4.34 2.19 -3.60
C LEU A 121 -5.21 3.32 -3.01
N PRO A 122 -6.12 3.10 -2.03
CA PRO A 122 -6.93 4.18 -1.46
C PRO A 122 -6.13 5.34 -0.84
N MET A 123 -4.83 5.21 -0.61
CA MET A 123 -3.99 6.34 -0.18
C MET A 123 -3.97 7.49 -1.19
N THR A 124 -4.31 7.25 -2.47
CA THR A 124 -4.43 8.29 -3.51
C THR A 124 -5.48 9.36 -3.17
N ILE A 125 -6.43 9.02 -2.31
CA ILE A 125 -7.50 9.90 -1.83
C ILE A 125 -7.41 10.12 -0.30
N GLY A 126 -6.27 9.86 0.33
CA GLY A 126 -6.08 10.04 1.76
C GLY A 126 -6.73 8.96 2.65
N MET A 127 -7.25 7.89 2.07
CA MET A 127 -7.94 6.80 2.77
C MET A 127 -7.14 5.49 2.73
N GLY A 128 -5.82 5.59 2.70
CA GLY A 128 -4.93 4.42 2.71
C GLY A 128 -4.97 3.65 4.03
N ALA A 129 -4.61 2.37 3.96
CA ALA A 129 -4.27 1.56 5.12
C ALA A 129 -2.87 0.98 4.89
N SER A 130 -1.88 1.55 5.55
CA SER A 130 -0.49 1.13 5.43
C SER A 130 -0.08 0.26 6.60
N VAL A 131 0.67 -0.79 6.32
CA VAL A 131 1.26 -1.65 7.35
C VAL A 131 2.77 -1.48 7.34
N ILE A 132 3.38 -1.31 8.51
CA ILE A 132 4.80 -0.96 8.66
C ILE A 132 5.49 -1.97 9.57
N CYS A 133 6.67 -2.41 9.18
CA CYS A 133 7.65 -3.05 10.06
C CYS A 133 9.05 -2.48 9.81
N LYS A 134 9.96 -2.71 10.76
CA LYS A 134 11.35 -2.24 10.69
C LYS A 134 12.33 -3.36 10.97
N ASN A 135 13.56 -3.21 10.48
CA ASN A 135 14.67 -4.02 10.98
C ASN A 135 15.20 -3.44 12.32
N ASP A 136 16.03 -4.22 13.02
CA ASP A 136 16.49 -3.89 14.37
C ASP A 136 17.38 -2.64 14.44
N ASN A 137 18.00 -2.25 13.33
CA ASN A 137 18.91 -1.10 13.26
C ASN A 137 18.17 0.26 13.28
N VAL A 138 16.87 0.29 13.03
CA VAL A 138 16.11 1.53 12.88
C VAL A 138 15.87 2.20 14.23
N ASN A 139 16.34 3.42 14.37
CA ASN A 139 16.12 4.24 15.55
C ASN A 139 14.69 4.82 15.60
N LYS A 140 14.31 5.34 16.76
CA LYS A 140 12.95 5.87 17.00
C LYS A 140 12.61 7.09 16.14
N GLU A 141 13.59 7.96 15.86
CA GLU A 141 13.38 9.19 15.09
C GLU A 141 13.08 8.87 13.62
N ASP A 142 13.88 7.97 13.02
CA ASP A 142 13.67 7.51 11.64
C ASP A 142 12.35 6.76 11.50
N PHE A 143 11.98 5.94 12.48
CA PHE A 143 10.71 5.24 12.46
C PHE A 143 9.53 6.21 12.52
N ALA A 144 9.54 7.17 13.46
CA ALA A 144 8.50 8.19 13.58
C ALA A 144 8.39 9.07 12.33
N PHE A 145 9.53 9.36 11.67
CA PHE A 145 9.51 10.07 10.38
C PHE A 145 8.74 9.28 9.33
N VAL A 146 9.02 7.97 9.16
CA VAL A 146 8.31 7.14 8.18
C VAL A 146 6.84 6.96 8.54
N GLU A 147 6.50 6.83 9.83
CA GLU A 147 5.09 6.86 10.27
C GLU A 147 4.40 8.15 9.81
N SER A 148 5.05 9.31 9.97
CA SER A 148 4.48 10.60 9.54
C SER A 148 4.28 10.67 8.02
N VAL A 149 5.18 10.08 7.23
CA VAL A 149 5.07 9.98 5.77
C VAL A 149 3.80 9.25 5.35
N PHE A 150 3.51 8.08 5.94
CA PHE A 150 2.35 7.28 5.54
C PHE A 150 1.06 7.69 6.25
N ALA A 151 1.12 8.24 7.47
CA ALA A 151 -0.02 8.82 8.16
C ALA A 151 -0.64 10.00 7.40
N SER A 152 0.15 10.69 6.57
CA SER A 152 -0.32 11.77 5.70
C SER A 152 -1.38 11.33 4.68
N SER A 153 -1.49 10.03 4.43
CA SER A 153 -2.37 9.46 3.38
C SER A 153 -3.30 8.37 3.90
N GLY A 154 -3.45 8.22 5.23
CA GLY A 154 -4.38 7.25 5.82
C GLY A 154 -3.95 6.68 7.15
N SER A 155 -4.46 5.50 7.49
CA SER A 155 -4.15 4.81 8.75
C SER A 155 -2.85 3.99 8.65
N ILE A 156 -2.22 3.78 9.81
CA ILE A 156 -1.01 2.97 9.95
C ILE A 156 -1.26 1.87 10.98
N THR A 157 -0.74 0.69 10.69
CA THR A 157 -0.64 -0.43 11.63
C THR A 157 0.79 -0.96 11.64
N ILE A 158 1.35 -1.14 12.84
CA ILE A 158 2.69 -1.71 13.02
C ILE A 158 2.54 -3.20 13.30
N ILE A 159 3.27 -4.04 12.57
CA ILE A 159 3.28 -5.50 12.77
C ILE A 159 4.71 -6.04 12.68
N ASP A 160 4.89 -7.30 13.05
CA ASP A 160 6.14 -8.00 12.90
C ASP A 160 6.43 -8.37 11.43
N GLU A 161 7.72 -8.47 11.07
CA GLU A 161 8.14 -8.83 9.71
C GLU A 161 7.58 -10.19 9.27
N SER A 162 7.44 -11.15 10.19
CA SER A 162 6.89 -12.48 9.91
C SER A 162 5.48 -12.45 9.30
N ASP A 163 4.68 -11.45 9.66
CA ASP A 163 3.29 -11.33 9.23
C ASP A 163 3.12 -10.50 7.95
N MET A 164 4.18 -9.80 7.53
CA MET A 164 4.13 -8.86 6.40
C MET A 164 3.71 -9.50 5.08
N ASN A 165 4.04 -10.77 4.83
CA ASN A 165 3.61 -11.41 3.59
C ASN A 165 2.15 -11.89 3.66
N ALA A 166 1.68 -12.34 4.82
CA ALA A 166 0.31 -12.76 5.02
C ALA A 166 -0.68 -11.58 4.97
N ILE A 167 -0.29 -10.43 5.53
CA ILE A 167 -1.13 -9.23 5.58
C ILE A 167 -1.38 -8.60 4.18
N ILE A 168 -0.59 -8.94 3.16
CA ILE A 168 -0.76 -8.43 1.79
C ILE A 168 -2.18 -8.67 1.28
N GLY A 169 -2.75 -9.86 1.56
CA GLY A 169 -4.12 -10.21 1.20
C GLY A 169 -5.17 -9.32 1.88
N VAL A 170 -4.87 -8.79 3.06
CA VAL A 170 -5.76 -7.92 3.85
C VAL A 170 -5.63 -6.45 3.43
N THR A 171 -4.43 -5.96 3.13
CA THR A 171 -4.16 -4.52 2.92
C THR A 171 -3.97 -4.15 1.46
N SER A 172 -2.90 -4.63 0.84
CA SER A 172 -2.49 -4.17 -0.49
C SER A 172 -3.35 -4.76 -1.61
N SER A 173 -3.84 -6.01 -1.44
CA SER A 173 -4.63 -6.71 -2.46
C SER A 173 -6.14 -6.53 -2.28
N SER A 174 -6.62 -6.36 -1.05
CA SER A 174 -8.06 -6.31 -0.76
C SER A 174 -8.84 -5.18 -1.44
N PRO A 175 -8.27 -4.01 -1.79
CA PRO A 175 -9.00 -3.06 -2.62
C PRO A 175 -9.50 -3.66 -3.94
N ALA A 176 -8.72 -4.57 -4.56
CA ALA A 176 -9.17 -5.26 -5.77
C ALA A 176 -10.34 -6.22 -5.50
N TYR A 177 -10.39 -6.85 -4.31
CA TYR A 177 -11.51 -7.70 -3.92
C TYR A 177 -12.79 -6.87 -3.72
N VAL A 178 -12.66 -5.71 -3.07
CA VAL A 178 -13.77 -4.76 -2.88
C VAL A 178 -14.29 -4.27 -4.23
N PHE A 179 -13.41 -3.88 -5.17
CA PHE A 179 -13.83 -3.48 -6.51
C PHE A 179 -14.52 -4.62 -7.26
N LYS A 180 -14.03 -5.87 -7.11
CA LYS A 180 -14.68 -7.04 -7.70
C LYS A 180 -16.05 -7.31 -7.10
N PHE A 181 -16.22 -7.15 -5.79
CA PHE A 181 -17.50 -7.26 -5.10
C PHE A 181 -18.51 -6.19 -5.57
N ILE A 182 -18.09 -4.92 -5.62
CA ILE A 182 -18.89 -3.81 -6.16
C ILE A 182 -19.35 -4.13 -7.60
N ASN A 183 -18.41 -4.57 -8.43
CA ASN A 183 -18.72 -4.92 -9.82
C ASN A 183 -19.70 -6.11 -9.90
N ALA A 184 -19.59 -7.10 -9.02
CA ALA A 184 -20.52 -8.24 -8.99
C ALA A 184 -21.95 -7.82 -8.64
N ILE A 185 -22.11 -6.89 -7.68
CA ILE A 185 -23.41 -6.30 -7.35
C ILE A 185 -23.98 -5.53 -8.55
N TYR A 186 -23.13 -4.69 -9.19
CA TYR A 186 -23.52 -3.91 -10.37
C TYR A 186 -24.03 -4.81 -11.49
N MET A 187 -23.28 -5.84 -11.87
CA MET A 187 -23.65 -6.81 -12.89
C MET A 187 -24.93 -7.60 -12.52
N GLY A 188 -25.09 -7.94 -11.25
CA GLY A 188 -26.27 -8.62 -10.75
C GLY A 188 -27.53 -7.74 -10.83
N ALA A 189 -27.41 -6.46 -10.58
CA ALA A 189 -28.51 -5.50 -10.73
C ALA A 189 -28.89 -5.28 -12.20
N GLU A 190 -27.89 -5.13 -13.07
CA GLU A 190 -28.09 -5.01 -14.52
C GLU A 190 -28.80 -6.26 -15.09
N ALA A 191 -28.38 -7.46 -14.66
CA ALA A 191 -29.02 -8.72 -15.07
C ALA A 191 -30.49 -8.85 -14.63
N GLN A 192 -30.89 -8.10 -13.59
CA GLN A 192 -32.29 -8.00 -13.14
C GLN A 192 -33.09 -6.88 -13.83
N GLY A 193 -32.45 -6.16 -14.77
CA GLY A 193 -33.11 -5.10 -15.55
C GLY A 193 -33.20 -3.75 -14.82
N LEU A 194 -32.41 -3.53 -13.75
CA LEU A 194 -32.37 -2.23 -13.09
C LEU A 194 -31.70 -1.17 -14.00
N ASN A 195 -32.20 0.07 -13.91
CA ASN A 195 -31.51 1.19 -14.54
C ASN A 195 -30.13 1.37 -13.92
N THR A 196 -29.10 1.49 -14.74
CA THR A 196 -27.71 1.63 -14.30
C THR A 196 -27.29 3.06 -13.97
N GLU A 197 -28.13 4.06 -14.31
CA GLU A 197 -27.86 5.48 -14.00
C GLU A 197 -27.83 5.69 -12.49
N GLY A 198 -26.71 6.20 -11.95
CA GLY A 198 -26.49 6.40 -10.51
C GLY A 198 -26.32 5.12 -9.66
N LEU A 199 -26.45 3.94 -10.28
CA LEU A 199 -26.39 2.65 -9.55
C LEU A 199 -25.03 2.43 -8.89
N LEU A 200 -23.95 2.81 -9.56
CA LEU A 200 -22.59 2.64 -9.01
C LEU A 200 -22.39 3.48 -7.74
N ASP A 201 -22.91 4.70 -7.71
CA ASP A 201 -22.84 5.59 -6.54
C ASP A 201 -23.57 4.97 -5.35
N ILE A 202 -24.79 4.45 -5.58
CA ILE A 202 -25.57 3.75 -4.54
C ILE A 202 -24.80 2.56 -3.96
N ILE A 203 -24.18 1.73 -4.82
CA ILE A 203 -23.39 0.57 -4.37
C ILE A 203 -22.17 1.03 -3.57
N CYS A 204 -21.47 2.06 -4.01
CA CYS A 204 -20.34 2.64 -3.29
C CYS A 204 -20.75 3.16 -1.91
N ASP A 205 -21.88 3.88 -1.81
CA ASP A 205 -22.40 4.40 -0.56
C ASP A 205 -22.76 3.27 0.42
N VAL A 206 -23.34 2.18 -0.07
CA VAL A 206 -23.64 0.99 0.75
C VAL A 206 -22.35 0.37 1.30
N VAL A 207 -21.31 0.21 0.47
CA VAL A 207 -20.02 -0.37 0.90
C VAL A 207 -19.33 0.55 1.92
N ILE A 208 -19.26 1.86 1.64
CA ILE A 208 -18.67 2.86 2.54
C ILE A 208 -19.43 2.89 3.87
N GLY A 209 -20.76 2.96 3.81
CA GLY A 209 -21.61 3.00 5.00
C GLY A 209 -21.49 1.76 5.86
N SER A 210 -21.45 0.57 5.24
CA SER A 210 -21.29 -0.70 5.96
C SER A 210 -19.93 -0.80 6.66
N ALA A 211 -18.85 -0.42 5.98
CA ALA A 211 -17.52 -0.39 6.57
C ALA A 211 -17.40 0.64 7.70
N ALA A 212 -17.98 1.83 7.52
CA ALA A 212 -18.00 2.87 8.53
C ALA A 212 -18.81 2.45 9.77
N LEU A 213 -19.97 1.83 9.58
CA LEU A 213 -20.80 1.31 10.68
C LEU A 213 -20.02 0.26 11.48
N LEU A 214 -19.41 -0.72 10.82
CA LEU A 214 -18.60 -1.75 11.50
C LEU A 214 -17.46 -1.10 12.31
N LYS A 215 -16.75 -0.13 11.75
CA LYS A 215 -15.64 0.54 12.42
C LYS A 215 -16.06 1.34 13.66
N GLN A 216 -17.30 1.81 13.71
CA GLN A 216 -17.87 2.60 14.83
C GLN A 216 -18.63 1.74 15.84
N SER A 217 -18.99 0.50 15.45
CA SER A 217 -19.75 -0.41 16.30
C SER A 217 -18.83 -1.20 17.24
N THR A 218 -19.41 -1.68 18.33
CA THR A 218 -18.83 -2.74 19.19
C THR A 218 -19.24 -4.14 18.74
N ASP A 219 -20.18 -4.25 17.78
CA ASP A 219 -20.63 -5.52 17.22
C ASP A 219 -19.55 -6.17 16.34
N THR A 220 -19.57 -7.48 16.31
CA THR A 220 -18.75 -8.24 15.34
C THR A 220 -19.37 -8.18 13.95
N PRO A 221 -18.62 -8.49 12.86
CA PRO A 221 -19.18 -8.62 11.52
C PRO A 221 -20.40 -9.59 11.49
N THR A 222 -20.34 -10.70 12.22
CA THR A 222 -21.42 -11.69 12.30
C THR A 222 -22.66 -11.11 12.97
N ASP A 223 -22.51 -10.30 14.01
CA ASP A 223 -23.64 -9.65 14.68
C ASP A 223 -24.34 -8.67 13.74
N LEU A 224 -23.58 -7.88 12.98
CA LEU A 224 -24.13 -6.93 12.01
C LEU A 224 -24.83 -7.65 10.85
N ILE A 225 -24.30 -8.77 10.35
CA ILE A 225 -24.98 -9.62 9.37
C ILE A 225 -26.34 -10.07 9.91
N SER A 226 -26.38 -10.56 11.15
CA SER A 226 -27.60 -11.03 11.79
C SER A 226 -28.65 -9.93 11.98
N LYS A 227 -28.20 -8.67 12.22
CA LYS A 227 -29.11 -7.52 12.34
C LYS A 227 -29.78 -7.12 11.02
N VAL A 228 -29.11 -7.38 9.89
CA VAL A 228 -29.66 -7.11 8.55
C VAL A 228 -30.49 -8.27 8.03
N ALA A 229 -30.13 -9.51 8.37
CA ALA A 229 -30.76 -10.72 7.86
C ALA A 229 -31.92 -11.19 8.77
N SER A 230 -33.11 -10.64 8.57
CA SER A 230 -34.31 -11.12 9.27
C SER A 230 -34.74 -12.51 8.77
N LYS A 231 -35.25 -13.35 9.68
CA LYS A 231 -35.74 -14.71 9.36
C LYS A 231 -36.84 -14.69 8.30
N GLY A 232 -36.68 -15.46 7.25
CA GLY A 232 -37.59 -15.51 6.10
C GLY A 232 -37.47 -14.31 5.15
N GLY A 233 -36.52 -13.38 5.40
CA GLY A 233 -36.32 -12.16 4.62
C GLY A 233 -35.47 -12.35 3.34
N THR A 234 -35.46 -11.35 2.50
CA THR A 234 -34.72 -11.36 1.24
C THR A 234 -33.19 -11.49 1.46
N THR A 235 -32.68 -10.85 2.51
CA THR A 235 -31.24 -10.93 2.86
C THR A 235 -30.83 -12.33 3.28
N GLU A 236 -31.67 -13.04 4.05
CA GLU A 236 -31.39 -14.43 4.42
C GLU A 236 -31.27 -15.32 3.16
N GLN A 237 -32.19 -15.17 2.19
CA GLN A 237 -32.13 -15.91 0.93
C GLN A 237 -30.86 -15.62 0.12
N ALA A 238 -30.43 -14.36 0.11
CA ALA A 238 -29.18 -13.97 -0.53
C ALA A 238 -27.96 -14.60 0.15
N LEU A 239 -27.89 -14.58 1.48
CA LEU A 239 -26.80 -15.18 2.26
C LEU A 239 -26.73 -16.70 2.06
N ILE A 240 -27.88 -17.39 1.94
CA ILE A 240 -27.92 -18.83 1.60
C ILE A 240 -27.20 -19.08 0.27
N LYS A 241 -27.43 -18.25 -0.76
CA LYS A 241 -26.77 -18.39 -2.07
C LYS A 241 -25.28 -18.10 -2.02
N LEU A 242 -24.85 -17.09 -1.24
CA LEU A 242 -23.43 -16.80 -1.03
C LEU A 242 -22.73 -17.98 -0.34
N ASN A 243 -23.36 -18.58 0.67
CA ASN A 243 -22.81 -19.74 1.39
C ASN A 243 -22.77 -21.01 0.50
N GLU A 244 -23.80 -21.27 -0.30
CA GLU A 244 -23.81 -22.36 -1.31
C GLU A 244 -22.65 -22.16 -2.32
N GLY A 245 -22.34 -20.91 -2.67
CA GLY A 245 -21.22 -20.54 -3.53
C GLY A 245 -19.85 -20.59 -2.83
N ASN A 246 -19.78 -20.98 -1.55
CA ASN A 246 -18.55 -21.02 -0.75
C ASN A 246 -17.80 -19.68 -0.72
N PHE A 247 -18.52 -18.56 -0.59
CA PHE A 247 -17.96 -17.21 -0.65
C PHE A 247 -16.76 -17.03 0.28
N ASP A 248 -16.89 -17.43 1.55
CA ASP A 248 -15.82 -17.30 2.54
C ASP A 248 -14.56 -18.06 2.14
N LYS A 249 -14.74 -19.30 1.63
CA LYS A 249 -13.64 -20.16 1.18
C LYS A 249 -12.93 -19.61 -0.06
N ILE A 250 -13.67 -18.96 -0.95
CA ILE A 250 -13.10 -18.30 -2.13
C ILE A 250 -12.20 -17.13 -1.70
N ILE A 251 -12.64 -16.33 -0.73
CA ILE A 251 -11.84 -15.22 -0.19
C ILE A 251 -10.58 -15.75 0.52
N GLU A 252 -10.73 -16.77 1.37
CA GLU A 252 -9.60 -17.44 2.04
C GLU A 252 -8.56 -17.92 1.02
N ASN A 253 -8.98 -18.62 -0.02
CA ASN A 253 -8.10 -19.13 -1.06
C ASN A 253 -7.39 -18.00 -1.83
N ALA A 254 -8.09 -16.89 -2.09
CA ALA A 254 -7.49 -15.71 -2.74
C ALA A 254 -6.39 -15.09 -1.86
N MET A 255 -6.60 -14.98 -0.56
CA MET A 255 -5.61 -14.48 0.40
C MET A 255 -4.39 -15.41 0.48
N ILE A 256 -4.60 -16.73 0.55
CA ILE A 256 -3.52 -17.72 0.52
C ILE A 256 -2.68 -17.59 -0.75
N ALA A 257 -3.33 -17.43 -1.91
CA ALA A 257 -2.63 -17.23 -3.18
C ALA A 257 -1.77 -15.96 -3.18
N CYS A 258 -2.25 -14.85 -2.58
CA CYS A 258 -1.46 -13.63 -2.40
C CYS A 258 -0.22 -13.87 -1.54
N THR A 259 -0.37 -14.54 -0.40
CA THR A 259 0.73 -14.86 0.52
C THR A 259 1.78 -15.73 -0.15
N ASN A 260 1.35 -16.79 -0.84
CA ASN A 260 2.23 -17.69 -1.58
C ASN A 260 3.03 -16.93 -2.64
N ARG A 261 2.36 -16.05 -3.39
CA ARG A 261 3.03 -15.25 -4.41
C ARG A 261 4.03 -14.26 -3.83
N ALA A 262 3.71 -13.64 -2.69
CA ALA A 262 4.65 -12.77 -1.98
C ALA A 262 5.91 -13.55 -1.54
N ASN A 263 5.73 -14.74 -0.98
CA ASN A 263 6.84 -15.62 -0.59
C ASN A 263 7.72 -16.04 -1.77
N GLU A 264 7.15 -16.26 -2.96
CA GLU A 264 7.90 -16.56 -4.18
C GLU A 264 8.72 -15.35 -4.67
N LEU A 265 8.15 -14.16 -4.60
CA LEU A 265 8.83 -12.93 -5.02
C LEU A 265 10.02 -12.60 -4.13
N GLY A 266 9.95 -12.91 -2.85
CA GLY A 266 11.03 -12.70 -1.89
C GLY A 266 12.18 -13.71 -1.98
N LYS A 267 12.02 -14.81 -2.74
CA LYS A 267 13.06 -15.84 -2.93
C LYS A 267 13.97 -15.59 -4.13
N LYS A 268 13.68 -14.58 -4.91
CA LYS A 268 14.45 -14.18 -6.10
C LYS A 268 15.40 -13.04 -5.79
#